data_f9d485ce9a800c8201731c4cdb9e935d
#
_entry.id   f9d485ce9a800c8201731c4cdb9e935d
#
_cell.length_a   1.000
_cell.length_b   1.000
_cell.length_c   1.000
_cell.angle_alpha   90.00
_cell.angle_beta   90.00
_cell.angle_gamma   90.00
#
_symmetry.space_group_name_H-M   'P 1'
#
loop_
_entity.id
_entity.type
_entity.pdbx_description
1 polymer ?
#
loop_
_entity_poly.entity_id
_entity_poly.type
_entity_poly.pdbx_seq_one_letter_code
_entity_poly.pdbx_strand_id
1 'polypeptide(L)'
;MQAYLEAIRDIKKNQEATLKIMAKYLRMELESNRDILLDAYDETIASDEMEKKPYPNRYGMKLAVELTAKQRNISPIPAIDKFIDTSLLEELDRSGFIDQLYR
;
A
#
# COMPACT_ATOMS: atom_id res chain seq x y z
N MET A 1 -2.98 10.30 -7.91
CA MET A 1 -3.51 8.93 -7.63
C MET A 1 -3.21 7.93 -8.74
N GLN A 2 -3.40 8.28 -10.02
CA GLN A 2 -3.10 7.38 -11.14
C GLN A 2 -1.65 6.88 -11.13
N ALA A 3 -0.69 7.78 -10.98
CA ALA A 3 0.73 7.41 -10.93
C ALA A 3 1.06 6.43 -9.80
N TYR A 4 0.42 6.60 -8.65
CA TYR A 4 0.56 5.69 -7.51
C TYR A 4 0.03 4.28 -7.85
N LEU A 5 -1.15 4.20 -8.47
CA LEU A 5 -1.74 2.93 -8.89
C LEU A 5 -0.91 2.22 -9.97
N GLU A 6 -0.38 2.99 -10.92
CA GLU A 6 0.53 2.46 -11.94
C GLU A 6 1.82 1.92 -11.31
N ALA A 7 2.36 2.63 -10.32
CA ALA A 7 3.55 2.20 -9.60
C ALA A 7 3.31 0.87 -8.87
N ILE A 8 2.17 0.72 -8.20
CA ILE A 8 1.80 -0.56 -7.56
C ILE A 8 1.76 -1.69 -8.59
N ARG A 9 1.12 -1.45 -9.73
CA ARG A 9 1.07 -2.44 -10.81
C ARG A 9 2.47 -2.82 -11.28
N ASP A 10 3.32 -1.84 -11.54
CA ASP A 10 4.67 -2.08 -12.05
C ASP A 10 5.53 -2.87 -11.05
N ILE A 11 5.44 -2.52 -9.78
CA ILE A 11 6.12 -3.24 -8.71
C ILE A 11 5.67 -4.71 -8.67
N LYS A 12 4.36 -4.96 -8.78
CA LYS A 12 3.80 -6.31 -8.74
C LYS A 12 4.14 -7.15 -9.99
N LYS A 13 4.21 -6.52 -11.15
CA LYS A 13 4.45 -7.23 -12.43
C LYS A 13 5.92 -7.38 -12.79
N ASN A 14 6.78 -6.50 -12.30
CA ASN A 14 8.19 -6.45 -12.68
C ASN A 14 9.10 -6.78 -11.49
N GLN A 15 9.06 -8.03 -11.04
CA GLN A 15 9.82 -8.48 -9.88
C GLN A 15 11.32 -8.16 -10.00
N GLU A 16 11.95 -8.51 -11.10
CA GLU A 16 13.40 -8.32 -11.27
C GLU A 16 13.80 -6.85 -11.22
N ALA A 17 13.07 -5.97 -11.88
CA ALA A 17 13.29 -4.52 -11.82
C ALA A 17 13.08 -3.99 -10.41
N THR A 18 12.09 -4.51 -9.71
CA THR A 18 11.79 -4.12 -8.32
C THR A 18 12.93 -4.54 -7.38
N LEU A 19 13.45 -5.76 -7.54
CA LEU A 19 14.58 -6.24 -6.73
C LEU A 19 15.82 -5.37 -6.93
N LYS A 20 16.10 -4.92 -8.15
CA LYS A 20 17.21 -4.02 -8.46
C LYS A 20 17.05 -2.68 -7.72
N ILE A 21 15.86 -2.13 -7.72
CA ILE A 21 15.57 -0.87 -7.02
C ILE A 21 15.69 -1.06 -5.51
N MET A 22 15.15 -2.13 -4.96
CA MET A 22 15.26 -2.46 -3.54
C MET A 22 16.74 -2.57 -3.12
N ALA A 23 17.55 -3.31 -3.88
CA ALA A 23 18.97 -3.47 -3.61
C ALA A 23 19.70 -2.11 -3.58
N LYS A 24 19.39 -1.24 -4.54
CA LYS A 24 19.96 0.11 -4.61
C LYS A 24 19.68 0.93 -3.37
N TYR A 25 18.41 1.01 -2.96
CA TYR A 25 18.02 1.85 -1.81
C TYR A 25 18.40 1.24 -0.46
N LEU A 26 18.46 -0.09 -0.36
CA LEU A 26 18.93 -0.77 0.84
C LEU A 26 20.47 -0.88 0.89
N ARG A 27 21.15 -0.43 -0.14
CA ARG A 27 22.62 -0.49 -0.27
C ARG A 27 23.16 -1.91 -0.14
N MET A 28 22.46 -2.84 -0.79
CA MET A 28 22.81 -4.25 -0.82
C MET A 28 23.20 -4.66 -2.24
N GLU A 29 24.13 -5.61 -2.36
CA GLU A 29 24.42 -6.23 -3.64
C GLU A 29 23.31 -7.22 -3.98
N LEU A 30 22.74 -7.12 -5.18
CA LEU A 30 21.59 -7.94 -5.59
C LEU A 30 21.91 -9.43 -5.60
N GLU A 31 23.00 -9.84 -6.25
CA GLU A 31 23.29 -11.25 -6.45
C GLU A 31 23.54 -12.01 -5.14
N SER A 32 24.32 -11.43 -4.23
CA SER A 32 24.61 -12.06 -2.93
C SER A 32 23.46 -11.99 -1.93
N ASN A 33 22.48 -11.10 -2.15
CA ASN A 33 21.35 -10.88 -1.23
C ASN A 33 20.00 -11.19 -1.89
N ARG A 34 20.00 -11.88 -3.02
CA ARG A 34 18.77 -12.16 -3.79
C ARG A 34 17.72 -12.88 -2.96
N ASP A 35 18.11 -13.86 -2.14
CA ASP A 35 17.18 -14.61 -1.30
C ASP A 35 16.48 -13.72 -0.28
N ILE A 36 17.21 -12.82 0.36
CA ILE A 36 16.66 -11.87 1.34
C ILE A 36 15.70 -10.90 0.65
N LEU A 37 16.09 -10.39 -0.52
CA LEU A 37 15.28 -9.46 -1.29
C LEU A 37 14.01 -10.12 -1.84
N LEU A 38 14.10 -11.38 -2.30
CA LEU A 38 12.94 -12.15 -2.74
C LEU A 38 11.96 -12.40 -1.60
N ASP A 39 12.44 -12.78 -0.42
CA ASP A 39 11.59 -12.98 0.75
C ASP A 39 10.85 -11.68 1.12
N ALA A 40 11.55 -10.56 1.15
CA ALA A 40 10.94 -9.26 1.41
C ALA A 40 9.90 -8.89 0.35
N TYR A 41 10.19 -9.16 -0.93
CA TYR A 41 9.26 -8.93 -2.03
C TYR A 41 8.00 -9.77 -1.87
N ASP A 42 8.15 -11.07 -1.61
CA ASP A 42 7.03 -12.00 -1.48
C ASP A 42 6.14 -11.67 -0.28
N GLU A 43 6.72 -11.30 0.84
CA GLU A 43 5.97 -10.96 2.05
C GLU A 43 5.22 -9.63 1.92
N THR A 44 5.81 -8.63 1.27
CA THR A 44 5.26 -7.27 1.26
C THR A 44 4.51 -6.95 -0.02
N ILE A 45 5.07 -7.33 -1.16
CA ILE A 45 4.59 -6.86 -2.48
C ILE A 45 3.69 -7.89 -3.16
N ALA A 46 4.13 -9.15 -3.22
CA ALA A 46 3.36 -10.21 -3.87
C ALA A 46 2.17 -10.67 -3.03
N SER A 47 2.23 -10.47 -1.72
CA SER A 47 1.12 -10.77 -0.81
C SER A 47 0.00 -9.72 -0.93
N ASP A 48 -1.11 -9.96 -0.22
CA ASP A 48 -2.23 -9.03 -0.18
C ASP A 48 -1.96 -7.77 0.66
N GLU A 49 -0.77 -7.64 1.27
CA GLU A 49 -0.40 -6.44 2.03
C GLU A 49 -0.29 -5.19 1.15
N MET A 50 0.21 -5.36 -0.08
CA MET A 50 0.17 -4.28 -1.08
C MET A 50 -0.98 -4.53 -2.05
N GLU A 51 -2.13 -4.01 -1.71
CA GLU A 51 -3.37 -4.25 -2.48
C GLU A 51 -3.38 -3.51 -3.82
N LYS A 52 -3.97 -4.16 -4.84
CA LYS A 52 -4.21 -3.55 -6.16
C LYS A 52 -5.14 -2.35 -6.08
N LYS A 53 -6.12 -2.43 -5.19
CA LYS A 53 -7.05 -1.33 -4.87
C LYS A 53 -6.80 -0.90 -3.43
N PRO A 54 -5.94 0.12 -3.22
CA PRO A 54 -5.43 0.46 -1.88
C PRO A 54 -6.43 1.29 -1.05
N TYR A 55 -7.62 0.74 -0.83
CA TYR A 55 -8.58 1.35 0.09
C TYR A 55 -8.09 1.25 1.54
N PRO A 56 -8.28 2.30 2.35
CA PRO A 56 -7.93 2.22 3.77
C PRO A 56 -8.74 1.15 4.48
N ASN A 57 -8.10 0.42 5.41
CA ASN A 57 -8.80 -0.51 6.27
C ASN A 57 -9.58 0.28 7.33
N ARG A 58 -10.91 0.37 7.15
CA ARG A 58 -11.78 1.17 8.03
C ARG A 58 -11.78 0.67 9.47
N TYR A 59 -11.75 -0.65 9.67
CA TYR A 59 -11.67 -1.24 11.01
C TYR A 59 -10.37 -0.86 11.72
N GLY A 60 -9.24 -1.00 11.02
CA GLY A 60 -7.94 -0.61 11.55
C GLY A 60 -7.85 0.87 11.86
N MET A 61 -8.38 1.72 10.99
CA MET A 61 -8.44 3.17 11.22
C MET A 61 -9.29 3.53 12.43
N LYS A 62 -10.44 2.89 12.58
CA LYS A 62 -11.32 3.09 13.74
C LYS A 62 -10.59 2.74 15.03
N LEU A 63 -9.91 1.60 15.06
CA LEU A 63 -9.15 1.17 16.22
C LEU A 63 -8.03 2.17 16.56
N ALA A 64 -7.29 2.64 15.57
CA ALA A 64 -6.22 3.61 15.73
C ALA A 64 -6.75 4.94 16.33
N VAL A 65 -7.89 5.42 15.81
CA VAL A 65 -8.53 6.65 16.31
C VAL A 65 -8.99 6.48 17.75
N GLU A 66 -9.62 5.36 18.08
CA GLU A 66 -10.08 5.07 19.44
C GLU A 66 -8.91 5.00 20.44
N LEU A 67 -7.84 4.30 20.08
CA LEU A 67 -6.65 4.19 20.94
C LEU A 67 -5.97 5.55 21.16
N THR A 68 -5.81 6.33 20.11
CA THR A 68 -5.21 7.67 20.19
C THR A 68 -6.06 8.61 21.02
N ALA A 69 -7.37 8.60 20.81
CA ALA A 69 -8.30 9.42 21.59
C ALA A 69 -8.23 9.07 23.08
N LYS A 70 -8.16 7.77 23.40
CA LYS A 70 -8.03 7.31 24.79
C LYS A 70 -6.70 7.76 25.40
N GLN A 71 -5.59 7.63 24.68
CA GLN A 71 -4.26 8.04 25.15
C GLN A 71 -4.17 9.55 25.38
N ARG A 72 -4.85 10.34 24.57
CA ARG A 72 -4.81 11.81 24.63
C ARG A 72 -5.99 12.43 25.37
N ASN A 73 -6.86 11.62 25.96
CA ASN A 73 -8.05 12.07 26.67
C ASN A 73 -8.97 12.94 25.80
N ILE A 74 -9.14 12.57 24.54
CA ILE A 74 -10.03 13.27 23.60
C ILE A 74 -11.44 12.70 23.73
N SER A 75 -12.43 13.55 23.97
CA SER A 75 -13.84 13.17 24.05
C SER A 75 -14.71 14.28 23.45
N PRO A 76 -15.71 13.95 22.61
CA PRO A 76 -16.03 12.61 22.09
C PRO A 76 -14.99 12.09 21.11
N ILE A 77 -15.00 10.78 20.86
CA ILE A 77 -14.11 10.14 19.89
C ILE A 77 -14.48 10.62 18.48
N PRO A 78 -13.52 11.19 17.71
CA PRO A 78 -13.81 11.65 16.35
C PRO A 78 -14.25 10.51 15.43
N ALA A 79 -15.13 10.80 14.48
CA ALA A 79 -15.50 9.85 13.43
C ALA A 79 -14.33 9.63 12.46
N ILE A 80 -14.12 8.40 12.02
CA ILE A 80 -13.02 8.07 11.10
C ILE A 80 -13.15 8.81 9.76
N ASP A 81 -14.35 9.15 9.33
CA ASP A 81 -14.59 9.86 8.08
C ASP A 81 -13.91 11.24 8.00
N LYS A 82 -13.51 11.79 9.15
CA LYS A 82 -12.70 13.02 9.20
C LYS A 82 -11.26 12.82 8.74
N PHE A 83 -10.78 11.57 8.75
CA PHE A 83 -9.38 11.23 8.44
C PHE A 83 -9.22 10.46 7.14
N ILE A 84 -10.31 10.11 6.48
CA ILE A 84 -10.31 9.30 5.26
C ILE A 84 -11.04 10.03 4.15
N ASP A 85 -10.36 10.19 3.00
CA ASP A 85 -10.96 10.66 1.76
C ASP A 85 -10.60 9.68 0.65
N THR A 86 -11.56 8.84 0.25
CA THR A 86 -11.40 7.86 -0.81
C THR A 86 -11.97 8.30 -2.15
N SER A 87 -12.38 9.55 -2.28
CA SER A 87 -13.09 10.04 -3.46
C SER A 87 -12.33 9.86 -4.77
N LEU A 88 -11.03 10.15 -4.79
CA LEU A 88 -10.19 9.98 -5.98
C LEU A 88 -10.01 8.51 -6.35
N LEU A 89 -9.79 7.66 -5.35
CA LEU A 89 -9.64 6.23 -5.56
C LEU A 89 -10.94 5.59 -6.05
N GLU A 90 -12.07 5.97 -5.47
CA GLU A 90 -13.39 5.51 -5.89
C GLU A 90 -13.72 5.91 -7.32
N GLU A 91 -13.35 7.12 -7.73
CA GLU A 91 -13.55 7.58 -9.10
C GLU A 91 -12.76 6.74 -10.09
N LEU A 92 -11.49 6.48 -9.81
CA LEU A 92 -10.63 5.65 -10.65
C LEU A 92 -11.08 4.18 -10.68
N ASP A 93 -11.56 3.67 -9.56
CA ASP A 93 -12.08 2.32 -9.46
C ASP A 93 -13.35 2.17 -10.30
N ARG A 94 -14.31 3.07 -10.16
CA ARG A 94 -15.56 3.07 -10.94
C ARG A 94 -15.35 3.25 -12.44
N SER A 95 -14.34 4.00 -12.84
CA SER A 95 -14.00 4.19 -14.25
C SER A 95 -13.42 2.94 -14.92
N GLY A 96 -13.04 1.92 -14.13
CA GLY A 96 -12.38 0.73 -14.62
C GLY A 96 -10.87 0.87 -14.81
N PHE A 97 -10.29 2.02 -14.44
CA PHE A 97 -8.87 2.29 -14.61
C PHE A 97 -8.00 1.25 -13.93
N ILE A 98 -8.30 0.92 -12.67
CA ILE A 98 -7.50 -0.06 -11.91
C ILE A 98 -7.58 -1.44 -12.54
N ASP A 99 -8.77 -1.89 -12.90
CA ASP A 99 -8.96 -3.20 -13.52
C ASP A 99 -8.20 -3.32 -14.85
N GLN A 100 -8.13 -2.23 -15.61
CA GLN A 100 -7.38 -2.18 -16.87
C GLN A 100 -5.87 -2.35 -16.66
N LEU A 101 -5.31 -1.87 -15.56
CA LEU A 101 -3.88 -2.01 -15.26
C LEU A 101 -3.44 -3.47 -15.11
N TYR A 102 -4.36 -4.35 -14.74
CA TYR A 102 -4.07 -5.77 -14.47
C TYR A 102 -4.57 -6.74 -15.54
N ARG A 103 -5.07 -6.23 -16.66
CA ARG A 103 -5.46 -7.05 -17.81
C ARG A 103 -4.30 -7.62 -18.59
#